data_63e3e8cf7a947c865b74dcfeba22120e
#
_entry.id   63e3e8cf7a947c865b74dcfeba22120e
#
_cell.length_a   1.000
_cell.length_b   1.000
_cell.length_c   1.000
_cell.angle_alpha   90.00
_cell.angle_beta   90.00
_cell.angle_gamma   90.00
#
_symmetry.space_group_name_H-M   'P 1'
#
loop_
_entity.id
_entity.type
_entity.pdbx_description
1 polymer ?
#
loop_
_entity_poly.entity_id
_entity_poly.type
_entity_poly.pdbx_seq_one_letter_code
_entity_poly.pdbx_strand_id
1 'polypeptide(L)'
;MPLRNTGAAISPFNSFQILQGIETLALRVDRIVENAVKVANFLREHPKVEWVNYAGLPDHPDHALAKKYLGGKVPGLFTFGVKGGRDAGARFQDALQLFTRLVNIGDSKSLATHPASTTHRQLNPEELQKAGVREETVRLSIGIEHIDDLIADLEQALAQV
;
A
#
# COMPACT_ATOMS: atom_id res chain seq x y z
N MET A 1 34.30 -23.06 -3.38
CA MET A 1 33.18 -22.32 -2.71
C MET A 1 32.78 -21.17 -3.63
N PRO A 2 31.66 -21.22 -4.33
CA PRO A 2 31.28 -20.21 -5.35
C PRO A 2 31.16 -18.79 -4.79
N LEU A 3 30.53 -18.62 -3.61
CA LEU A 3 30.28 -17.32 -3.00
C LEU A 3 31.59 -16.52 -2.72
N ARG A 4 32.62 -17.19 -2.28
CA ARG A 4 33.93 -16.58 -2.03
C ARG A 4 34.58 -16.06 -3.32
N ASN A 5 34.40 -16.78 -4.42
CA ASN A 5 35.05 -16.48 -5.70
C ASN A 5 34.29 -15.43 -6.52
N THR A 6 32.97 -15.28 -6.29
CA THR A 6 32.15 -14.27 -6.97
C THR A 6 32.16 -12.90 -6.27
N GLY A 7 32.75 -12.79 -5.07
CA GLY A 7 32.83 -11.54 -4.32
C GLY A 7 31.49 -11.02 -3.79
N ALA A 8 30.43 -11.81 -3.83
CA ALA A 8 29.10 -11.45 -3.35
C ALA A 8 29.04 -11.45 -1.81
N ALA A 9 29.74 -10.50 -1.19
CA ALA A 9 29.78 -10.34 0.25
C ALA A 9 29.24 -8.95 0.64
N ILE A 10 28.41 -8.92 1.69
CA ILE A 10 27.93 -7.65 2.24
C ILE A 10 29.09 -6.90 2.93
N SER A 11 29.16 -5.58 2.74
CA SER A 11 30.12 -4.77 3.47
C SER A 11 29.74 -4.62 4.96
N PRO A 12 30.71 -4.46 5.86
CA PRO A 12 30.41 -4.23 7.28
C PRO A 12 29.51 -3.02 7.54
N PHE A 13 29.67 -1.95 6.75
CA PHE A 13 28.82 -0.74 6.86
C PHE A 13 27.37 -1.03 6.45
N ASN A 14 27.14 -1.75 5.36
CA ASN A 14 25.79 -2.17 4.95
C ASN A 14 25.15 -3.09 5.99
N SER A 15 25.92 -4.01 6.56
CA SER A 15 25.45 -4.89 7.66
C SER A 15 25.00 -4.07 8.85
N PHE A 16 25.80 -3.08 9.26
CA PHE A 16 25.47 -2.18 10.35
C PHE A 16 24.16 -1.42 10.09
N GLN A 17 23.99 -0.85 8.89
CA GLN A 17 22.75 -0.14 8.53
C GLN A 17 21.51 -1.05 8.55
N ILE A 18 21.64 -2.29 8.06
CA ILE A 18 20.54 -3.26 8.09
C ILE A 18 20.19 -3.62 9.54
N LEU A 19 21.17 -3.86 10.40
CA LEU A 19 20.94 -4.14 11.82
C LEU A 19 20.21 -2.99 12.50
N GLN A 20 20.63 -1.74 12.28
CA GLN A 20 19.93 -0.56 12.81
C GLN A 20 18.48 -0.48 12.33
N GLY A 21 18.22 -0.82 11.06
CA GLY A 21 16.86 -0.89 10.53
C GLY A 21 16.01 -1.99 11.18
N ILE A 22 16.61 -3.13 11.53
CA ILE A 22 15.92 -4.26 12.16
C ILE A 22 15.55 -3.95 13.62
N GLU A 23 16.39 -3.24 14.37
CA GLU A 23 16.15 -2.92 15.78
C GLU A 23 14.80 -2.21 16.03
N THR A 24 14.36 -1.36 15.09
CA THR A 24 13.09 -0.62 15.19
C THR A 24 11.99 -1.18 14.32
N LEU A 25 12.20 -2.32 13.64
CA LEU A 25 11.26 -2.85 12.66
C LEU A 25 9.89 -3.17 13.28
N ALA A 26 9.88 -3.80 14.46
CA ALA A 26 8.63 -4.16 15.14
C ALA A 26 7.77 -2.92 15.45
N LEU A 27 8.38 -1.85 15.95
CA LEU A 27 7.68 -0.58 16.26
C LEU A 27 7.09 0.05 15.00
N ARG A 28 7.83 0.06 13.89
CA ARG A 28 7.35 0.59 12.61
C ARG A 28 6.20 -0.25 12.04
N VAL A 29 6.34 -1.58 12.06
CA VAL A 29 5.29 -2.48 11.56
C VAL A 29 4.02 -2.36 12.39
N ASP A 30 4.10 -2.28 13.71
CA ASP A 30 2.93 -2.09 14.58
C ASP A 30 2.21 -0.78 14.25
N ARG A 31 2.93 0.33 14.06
CA ARG A 31 2.36 1.60 13.65
C ARG A 31 1.74 1.54 12.24
N ILE A 32 2.41 0.90 11.29
CA ILE A 32 1.90 0.69 9.93
C ILE A 32 0.57 -0.08 9.96
N VAL A 33 0.50 -1.16 10.74
CA VAL A 33 -0.72 -1.99 10.85
C VAL A 33 -1.86 -1.17 11.47
N GLU A 34 -1.60 -0.43 12.54
CA GLU A 34 -2.58 0.44 13.19
C GLU A 34 -3.15 1.49 12.19
N ASN A 35 -2.27 2.18 11.49
CA ASN A 35 -2.66 3.17 10.48
C ASN A 35 -3.45 2.52 9.34
N ALA A 36 -2.99 1.36 8.84
CA ALA A 36 -3.64 0.66 7.74
C ALA A 36 -5.09 0.26 8.05
N VAL A 37 -5.37 -0.21 9.25
CA VAL A 37 -6.73 -0.54 9.69
C VAL A 37 -7.62 0.71 9.70
N LYS A 38 -7.10 1.83 10.22
CA LYS A 38 -7.84 3.10 10.27
C LYS A 38 -8.12 3.65 8.87
N VAL A 39 -7.11 3.66 8.00
CA VAL A 39 -7.25 4.10 6.60
C VAL A 39 -8.22 3.20 5.83
N ALA A 40 -8.12 1.87 5.99
CA ALA A 40 -9.02 0.94 5.31
C ALA A 40 -10.49 1.12 5.74
N ASN A 41 -10.75 1.36 7.03
CA ASN A 41 -12.10 1.66 7.51
C ASN A 41 -12.61 2.99 6.97
N PHE A 42 -11.80 4.05 6.99
CA PHE A 42 -12.15 5.34 6.39
C PHE A 42 -12.55 5.19 4.92
N LEU A 43 -11.71 4.51 4.12
CA LEU A 43 -11.98 4.29 2.69
C LEU A 43 -13.24 3.45 2.45
N ARG A 44 -13.48 2.41 3.27
CA ARG A 44 -14.67 1.56 3.14
C ARG A 44 -15.97 2.32 3.33
N GLU A 45 -15.97 3.33 4.18
CA GLU A 45 -17.15 4.16 4.48
C GLU A 45 -17.29 5.38 3.54
N HIS A 46 -16.26 5.68 2.75
CA HIS A 46 -16.23 6.87 1.91
C HIS A 46 -17.12 6.73 0.66
N PRO A 47 -18.01 7.70 0.36
CA PRO A 47 -19.00 7.61 -0.71
C PRO A 47 -18.39 7.49 -2.13
N LYS A 48 -17.16 7.96 -2.34
CA LYS A 48 -16.45 7.90 -3.63
C LYS A 48 -15.58 6.65 -3.79
N VAL A 49 -15.55 5.76 -2.82
CA VAL A 49 -14.88 4.46 -2.88
C VAL A 49 -15.90 3.39 -3.24
N GLU A 50 -15.54 2.50 -4.16
CA GLU A 50 -16.40 1.42 -4.64
C GLU A 50 -16.17 0.13 -3.85
N TRP A 51 -14.93 -0.18 -3.55
CA TRP A 51 -14.52 -1.37 -2.80
C TRP A 51 -13.16 -1.18 -2.13
N VAL A 52 -12.91 -1.95 -1.07
CA VAL A 52 -11.60 -2.05 -0.39
C VAL A 52 -11.23 -3.52 -0.25
N ASN A 53 -10.04 -3.88 -0.69
CA ASN A 53 -9.49 -5.23 -0.62
C ASN A 53 -8.33 -5.28 0.40
N TYR A 54 -8.68 -5.52 1.66
CA TYR A 54 -7.73 -5.58 2.78
C TYR A 54 -8.11 -6.69 3.75
N ALA A 55 -7.27 -7.72 3.88
CA ALA A 55 -7.52 -8.88 4.75
C ALA A 55 -7.57 -8.54 6.26
N GLY A 56 -7.20 -7.33 6.65
CA GLY A 56 -7.38 -6.81 8.00
C GLY A 56 -8.83 -6.46 8.34
N LEU A 57 -9.71 -6.27 7.36
CA LEU A 57 -11.12 -6.00 7.58
C LEU A 57 -11.88 -7.30 7.93
N PRO A 58 -12.80 -7.27 8.90
CA PRO A 58 -13.50 -8.47 9.38
C PRO A 58 -14.36 -9.19 8.32
N ASP A 59 -14.84 -8.46 7.34
CA ASP A 59 -15.69 -8.95 6.25
C ASP A 59 -14.90 -9.46 5.03
N HIS A 60 -13.57 -9.34 5.05
CA HIS A 60 -12.73 -9.88 3.98
C HIS A 60 -12.70 -11.41 4.00
N PRO A 61 -12.81 -12.10 2.83
CA PRO A 61 -12.83 -13.58 2.77
C PRO A 61 -11.64 -14.24 3.47
N ASP A 62 -10.46 -13.65 3.37
CA ASP A 62 -9.23 -14.19 3.96
C ASP A 62 -8.93 -13.68 5.38
N HIS A 63 -9.85 -12.94 6.02
CA HIS A 63 -9.63 -12.41 7.37
C HIS A 63 -9.26 -13.50 8.39
N ALA A 64 -9.97 -14.64 8.34
CA ALA A 64 -9.69 -15.76 9.23
C ALA A 64 -8.29 -16.35 9.02
N LEU A 65 -7.83 -16.42 7.75
CA LEU A 65 -6.46 -16.86 7.40
C LEU A 65 -5.42 -15.86 7.87
N ALA A 66 -5.67 -14.57 7.67
CA ALA A 66 -4.81 -13.50 8.16
C ALA A 66 -4.67 -13.55 9.69
N LYS A 67 -5.76 -13.77 10.39
CA LYS A 67 -5.76 -13.94 11.86
C LYS A 67 -4.96 -15.16 12.30
N LYS A 68 -5.09 -16.27 11.58
CA LYS A 68 -4.39 -17.54 11.87
C LYS A 68 -2.88 -17.43 11.64
N TYR A 69 -2.45 -16.87 10.52
CA TYR A 69 -1.05 -16.90 10.09
C TYR A 69 -0.26 -15.65 10.47
N LEU A 70 -0.93 -14.50 10.61
CA LEU A 70 -0.30 -13.21 10.90
C LEU A 70 -0.64 -12.68 12.30
N GLY A 71 -1.32 -13.48 13.13
CA GLY A 71 -1.72 -13.05 14.47
C GLY A 71 -2.67 -11.84 14.46
N GLY A 72 -3.37 -11.60 13.35
CA GLY A 72 -4.26 -10.44 13.17
C GLY A 72 -3.55 -9.14 12.76
N LYS A 73 -2.22 -9.14 12.64
CA LYS A 73 -1.43 -7.99 12.19
C LYS A 73 -1.21 -8.06 10.68
N VAL A 74 -2.19 -7.61 9.90
CA VAL A 74 -2.10 -7.62 8.44
C VAL A 74 -1.24 -6.45 7.98
N PRO A 75 -0.25 -6.67 7.09
CA PRO A 75 0.63 -5.60 6.58
C PRO A 75 -0.14 -4.42 6.00
N GLY A 76 0.45 -3.24 6.04
CA GLY A 76 -0.13 -1.98 5.56
C GLY A 76 -0.16 -1.84 4.04
N LEU A 77 -0.26 -2.95 3.32
CA LEU A 77 -0.37 -2.99 1.87
C LEU A 77 -1.73 -3.51 1.47
N PHE A 78 -2.51 -2.71 0.74
CA PHE A 78 -3.82 -3.10 0.26
C PHE A 78 -4.25 -2.29 -0.97
N THR A 79 -5.38 -2.64 -1.56
CA THR A 79 -5.95 -1.97 -2.73
C THR A 79 -7.38 -1.53 -2.47
N PHE A 80 -7.81 -0.49 -3.18
CA PHE A 80 -9.19 -0.05 -3.21
C PHE A 80 -9.55 0.49 -4.59
N GLY A 81 -10.82 0.60 -4.90
CA GLY A 81 -11.33 1.15 -6.16
C GLY A 81 -11.99 2.49 -5.94
N VAL A 82 -11.59 3.50 -6.74
CA VAL A 82 -12.21 4.82 -6.78
C VAL A 82 -13.36 4.81 -7.78
N LYS A 83 -14.55 5.32 -7.41
CA LYS A 83 -15.67 5.43 -8.35
C LYS A 83 -15.33 6.35 -9.51
N GLY A 84 -15.64 5.93 -10.73
CA GLY A 84 -15.37 6.71 -11.95
C GLY A 84 -14.25 6.15 -12.83
N GLY A 85 -13.75 4.94 -12.52
CA GLY A 85 -12.84 4.19 -13.38
C GLY A 85 -11.43 4.78 -13.44
N ARG A 86 -10.75 4.54 -14.58
CA ARG A 86 -9.34 4.88 -14.80
C ARG A 86 -9.02 6.36 -14.61
N ASP A 87 -9.84 7.25 -15.17
CA ASP A 87 -9.58 8.69 -15.12
C ASP A 87 -9.75 9.23 -13.69
N ALA A 88 -10.70 8.69 -12.94
CA ALA A 88 -10.90 9.02 -11.54
C ALA A 88 -9.72 8.59 -10.69
N GLY A 89 -9.23 7.35 -10.87
CA GLY A 89 -8.04 6.84 -10.19
C GLY A 89 -6.78 7.66 -10.50
N ALA A 90 -6.62 8.11 -11.74
CA ALA A 90 -5.50 8.98 -12.14
C ALA A 90 -5.58 10.35 -11.47
N ARG A 91 -6.76 11.00 -11.49
CA ARG A 91 -6.96 12.30 -10.80
C ARG A 91 -6.74 12.19 -9.30
N PHE A 92 -7.27 11.14 -8.66
CA PHE A 92 -7.03 10.87 -7.25
C PHE A 92 -5.53 10.80 -6.96
N GLN A 93 -4.77 10.00 -7.72
CA GLN A 93 -3.33 9.87 -7.51
C GLN A 93 -2.57 11.18 -7.72
N ASP A 94 -2.96 11.99 -8.70
CA ASP A 94 -2.31 13.28 -9.00
C ASP A 94 -2.61 14.34 -7.93
N ALA A 95 -3.73 14.22 -7.21
CA ALA A 95 -4.14 15.14 -6.16
C ALA A 95 -3.48 14.86 -4.79
N LEU A 96 -2.88 13.68 -4.58
CA LEU A 96 -2.20 13.33 -3.33
C LEU A 96 -0.99 14.26 -3.09
N GLN A 97 -0.84 14.73 -1.85
CA GLN A 97 0.22 15.65 -1.43
C GLN A 97 1.21 15.02 -0.45
N LEU A 98 0.73 14.17 0.44
CA LEU A 98 1.54 13.46 1.42
C LEU A 98 1.99 12.08 0.91
N PHE A 99 1.08 11.33 0.30
CA PHE A 99 1.40 10.02 -0.28
C PHE A 99 2.35 10.18 -1.46
N THR A 100 3.50 9.53 -1.39
CA THR A 100 4.47 9.54 -2.49
C THR A 100 4.05 8.56 -3.58
N ARG A 101 4.10 8.99 -4.85
CA ARG A 101 3.90 8.13 -6.02
C ARG A 101 5.09 7.19 -6.20
N LEU A 102 5.03 6.03 -5.60
CA LEU A 102 6.10 5.03 -5.63
C LEU A 102 5.52 3.64 -5.35
N VAL A 103 6.24 2.60 -5.82
CA VAL A 103 5.95 1.19 -5.54
C VAL A 103 7.01 0.64 -4.59
N ASN A 104 6.63 0.39 -3.35
CA ASN A 104 7.47 -0.29 -2.35
C ASN A 104 6.57 -0.96 -1.29
N ILE A 105 7.17 -1.67 -0.34
CA ILE A 105 6.50 -2.33 0.78
C ILE A 105 7.29 -2.06 2.06
N GLY A 106 6.60 -1.64 3.12
CA GLY A 106 7.21 -1.45 4.45
C GLY A 106 8.09 -0.20 4.56
N ASP A 107 7.93 0.75 3.65
CA ASP A 107 8.54 2.08 3.78
C ASP A 107 7.93 2.81 4.98
N SER A 108 8.71 3.70 5.60
CA SER A 108 8.19 4.59 6.65
C SER A 108 7.25 5.66 6.10
N LYS A 109 7.34 5.96 4.80
CA LYS A 109 6.44 6.88 4.11
C LYS A 109 5.27 6.13 3.50
N SER A 110 4.11 6.77 3.51
CA SER A 110 2.94 6.27 2.79
C SER A 110 3.10 6.47 1.28
N LEU A 111 2.79 5.41 0.55
CA LEU A 111 2.95 5.35 -0.90
C LEU A 111 1.62 5.01 -1.57
N ALA A 112 1.40 5.60 -2.75
CA ALA A 112 0.24 5.32 -3.57
C ALA A 112 0.63 5.06 -5.02
N THR A 113 -0.07 4.13 -5.67
CA THR A 113 0.09 3.84 -7.09
C THR A 113 -1.27 3.50 -7.71
N HIS A 114 -1.58 4.13 -8.83
CA HIS A 114 -2.70 3.77 -9.70
C HIS A 114 -2.15 2.95 -10.87
N PRO A 115 -2.19 1.60 -10.83
CA PRO A 115 -1.49 0.76 -11.81
C PRO A 115 -1.90 1.01 -13.24
N ALA A 116 -3.19 1.22 -13.49
CA ALA A 116 -3.72 1.42 -14.85
C ALA A 116 -3.13 2.66 -15.55
N SER A 117 -2.77 3.73 -14.83
CA SER A 117 -2.14 4.92 -15.42
C SER A 117 -0.60 4.94 -15.32
N THR A 118 0.00 4.00 -14.58
CA THR A 118 1.43 3.98 -14.29
C THR A 118 2.10 2.68 -14.71
N THR A 119 2.21 1.71 -13.82
CA THR A 119 2.97 0.46 -14.01
C THR A 119 2.38 -0.48 -15.06
N HIS A 120 1.08 -0.39 -15.33
CA HIS A 120 0.34 -1.23 -16.27
C HIS A 120 -0.32 -0.42 -17.39
N ARG A 121 0.16 0.81 -17.63
CA ARG A 121 -0.49 1.73 -18.59
C ARG A 121 -0.54 1.23 -20.03
N GLN A 122 0.36 0.31 -20.40
CA GLN A 122 0.40 -0.31 -21.73
C GLN A 122 -0.62 -1.43 -21.92
N LEU A 123 -1.23 -1.92 -20.84
CA LEU A 123 -2.21 -3.00 -20.92
C LEU A 123 -3.59 -2.45 -21.29
N ASN A 124 -4.30 -3.19 -22.14
CA ASN A 124 -5.70 -2.93 -22.40
C ASN A 124 -6.60 -3.45 -21.24
N PRO A 125 -7.91 -3.11 -21.20
CA PRO A 125 -8.78 -3.51 -20.09
C PRO A 125 -8.84 -5.03 -19.85
N GLU A 126 -8.81 -5.84 -20.90
CA GLU A 126 -8.84 -7.31 -20.77
C GLU A 126 -7.54 -7.86 -20.16
N GLU A 127 -6.41 -7.29 -20.57
CA GLU A 127 -5.09 -7.64 -20.02
C GLU A 127 -4.95 -7.22 -18.57
N LEU A 128 -5.45 -6.04 -18.20
CA LEU A 128 -5.52 -5.57 -16.81
C LEU A 128 -6.33 -6.53 -15.96
N GLN A 129 -7.50 -6.95 -16.41
CA GLN A 129 -8.35 -7.88 -15.71
C GLN A 129 -7.67 -9.25 -15.52
N LYS A 130 -6.99 -9.77 -16.55
CA LYS A 130 -6.17 -11.00 -16.44
C LYS A 130 -5.02 -10.89 -15.45
N ALA A 131 -4.46 -9.69 -15.31
CA ALA A 131 -3.44 -9.39 -14.30
C ALA A 131 -4.03 -9.17 -12.88
N GLY A 132 -5.34 -9.28 -12.70
CA GLY A 132 -6.02 -9.06 -11.41
C GLY A 132 -6.13 -7.58 -11.02
N VAL A 133 -5.95 -6.68 -11.97
CA VAL A 133 -6.03 -5.22 -11.77
C VAL A 133 -7.26 -4.68 -12.48
N ARG A 134 -8.07 -3.88 -11.79
CA ARG A 134 -9.18 -3.13 -12.38
C ARG A 134 -8.72 -1.72 -12.73
N GLU A 135 -9.44 -1.05 -13.63
CA GLU A 135 -9.08 0.30 -14.09
C GLU A 135 -9.10 1.34 -12.98
N GLU A 136 -9.99 1.19 -12.00
CA GLU A 136 -10.16 2.06 -10.84
C GLU A 136 -9.23 1.72 -9.66
N THR A 137 -8.41 0.67 -9.78
CA THR A 137 -7.59 0.16 -8.67
C THR A 137 -6.50 1.14 -8.26
N VAL A 138 -6.51 1.54 -7.01
CA VAL A 138 -5.39 2.22 -6.34
C VAL A 138 -4.76 1.28 -5.33
N ARG A 139 -3.44 1.19 -5.31
CA ARG A 139 -2.65 0.45 -4.34
C ARG A 139 -2.02 1.41 -3.36
N LEU A 140 -2.24 1.17 -2.07
CA LEU A 140 -1.61 1.91 -0.97
C LEU A 140 -0.59 1.03 -0.24
N SER A 141 0.52 1.64 0.16
CA SER A 141 1.45 1.11 1.17
C SER A 141 1.53 2.14 2.28
N ILE A 142 0.92 1.82 3.41
CA ILE A 142 0.76 2.75 4.53
C ILE A 142 2.06 2.84 5.32
N GLY A 143 2.44 4.05 5.69
CA GLY A 143 3.62 4.37 6.49
C GLY A 143 3.29 4.66 7.96
N ILE A 144 4.20 5.36 8.62
CA ILE A 144 4.16 5.64 10.06
C ILE A 144 3.73 7.07 10.41
N GLU A 145 3.31 7.87 9.44
CA GLU A 145 2.87 9.24 9.61
C GLU A 145 1.69 9.34 10.58
N HIS A 146 1.34 10.54 11.00
CA HIS A 146 0.17 10.75 11.85
C HIS A 146 -1.10 10.39 11.08
N ILE A 147 -2.00 9.66 11.72
CA ILE A 147 -3.20 9.12 11.05
C ILE A 147 -4.10 10.22 10.50
N ASP A 148 -4.23 11.33 11.20
CA ASP A 148 -5.10 12.43 10.76
C ASP A 148 -4.55 13.08 9.48
N ASP A 149 -3.22 13.16 9.31
CA ASP A 149 -2.58 13.67 8.10
C ASP A 149 -2.82 12.73 6.91
N LEU A 150 -2.74 11.41 7.14
CA LEU A 150 -3.04 10.40 6.13
C LEU A 150 -4.50 10.50 5.66
N ILE A 151 -5.44 10.60 6.61
CA ILE A 151 -6.87 10.71 6.29
C ILE A 151 -7.16 12.03 5.58
N ALA A 152 -6.57 13.13 6.04
CA ALA A 152 -6.77 14.44 5.42
C ALA A 152 -6.27 14.49 3.97
N ASP A 153 -5.12 13.85 3.68
CA ASP A 153 -4.60 13.77 2.32
C ASP A 153 -5.48 12.90 1.40
N LEU A 154 -5.97 11.77 1.90
CA LEU A 154 -6.89 10.92 1.15
C LEU A 154 -8.25 11.61 0.90
N GLU A 155 -8.80 12.29 1.89
CA GLU A 155 -10.07 13.02 1.79
C GLU A 155 -9.98 14.14 0.75
N GLN A 156 -8.93 14.98 0.81
CA GLN A 156 -8.76 16.07 -0.15
C GLN A 156 -8.53 15.55 -1.57
N ALA A 157 -7.83 14.40 -1.74
CA ALA A 157 -7.61 13.77 -3.04
C ALA A 157 -8.91 13.14 -3.59
N LEU A 158 -9.69 12.48 -2.74
CA LEU A 158 -11.01 11.96 -3.10
C LEU A 158 -12.00 13.10 -3.45
N ALA A 159 -11.85 14.29 -2.88
CA ALA A 159 -12.69 15.45 -3.24
C ALA A 159 -12.50 15.86 -4.72
N GLN A 160 -11.39 15.55 -5.35
CA GLN A 160 -11.09 15.88 -6.77
C GLN A 160 -11.63 14.86 -7.79
N VAL A 161 -12.33 13.84 -7.34
CA VAL A 161 -12.85 12.73 -8.17
C VAL A 161 -14.35 12.83 -8.38
#